data_79788a942d027dc48a92ac7db3201861
#
_entry.id   79788a942d027dc48a92ac7db3201861
#
_cell.length_a   1.000
_cell.length_b   1.000
_cell.length_c   1.000
_cell.angle_alpha   90.00
_cell.angle_beta   90.00
_cell.angle_gamma   90.00
#
_symmetry.space_group_name_H-M   'P 1'
#
loop_
_entity.id
_entity.type
_entity.pdbx_description
1 polymer ?
#
loop_
_entity_poly.entity_id
_entity_poly.type
_entity_poly.pdbx_seq_one_letter_code
_entity_poly.pdbx_strand_id
1 'polypeptide(L)'
;MITYLCEDTPEGIFTAIYDAWAAKIPDDRLHLMTEQEMNFSLFTEYRQVETDQEKAVKVARSIRQKIANEAYIQVYYASLSNEEDKVDAIYHFLKQGFRYGARVLDMHGLVQVCRVYELYRSVSNENQKYRGFVRFAEIGRQGRKILLARIRPKNQLLPLLGQHFADRFGRENFAIIDDERAMGYFHGETAFLSKVDMAQIDRLWQGQRDTAYEELFQTFFRSIAIKERENYVCQRTMCPIRYRDYMVEFSGRKADEETQMAGGRLQIVGNRTESMGTGTKQMGSHKIQGEHKA
;
A
#
# COMPACT_ATOMS: atom_id res chain seq x y z
N MET A 1 -15.89 8.03 27.37
CA MET A 1 -14.95 7.20 26.58
C MET A 1 -13.57 7.85 26.66
N ILE A 2 -12.49 7.09 26.72
CA ILE A 2 -11.11 7.64 26.77
C ILE A 2 -10.43 7.20 25.49
N THR A 3 -9.87 8.15 24.75
CA THR A 3 -9.15 7.89 23.49
C THR A 3 -7.70 8.34 23.64
N TYR A 4 -6.78 7.41 23.43
CA TYR A 4 -5.36 7.70 23.35
C TYR A 4 -4.99 8.08 21.91
N LEU A 5 -4.37 9.25 21.75
CA LEU A 5 -3.87 9.77 20.49
C LEU A 5 -2.36 9.56 20.44
N CYS A 6 -1.86 8.90 19.42
CA CYS A 6 -0.43 8.67 19.24
C CYS A 6 0.06 9.13 17.87
N GLU A 7 1.35 9.37 17.80
CA GLU A 7 2.03 9.59 16.53
C GLU A 7 1.86 8.38 15.61
N ASP A 8 1.67 8.62 14.31
CA ASP A 8 1.52 7.58 13.29
C ASP A 8 2.89 6.96 12.92
N THR A 9 3.53 6.38 13.92
CA THR A 9 4.78 5.63 13.81
C THR A 9 4.67 4.33 14.61
N PRO A 10 5.42 3.27 14.27
CA PRO A 10 5.44 2.05 15.07
C PRO A 10 5.78 2.31 16.54
N GLU A 11 6.71 3.24 16.80
CA GLU A 11 7.16 3.62 18.14
C GLU A 11 6.04 4.34 18.92
N GLY A 12 5.32 5.26 18.27
CA GLY A 12 4.17 5.96 18.85
C GLY A 12 3.04 4.99 19.20
N ILE A 13 2.70 4.10 18.27
CA ILE A 13 1.67 3.06 18.46
C ILE A 13 2.03 2.13 19.62
N PHE A 14 3.29 1.64 19.69
CA PHE A 14 3.72 0.77 20.78
C PHE A 14 3.73 1.48 22.13
N THR A 15 4.07 2.79 22.13
CA THR A 15 4.01 3.60 23.34
C THR A 15 2.57 3.74 23.83
N ALA A 16 1.62 4.04 22.95
CA ALA A 16 0.20 4.13 23.30
C ALA A 16 -0.35 2.81 23.85
N ILE A 17 0.04 1.69 23.26
CA ILE A 17 -0.32 0.35 23.75
C ILE A 17 0.24 0.11 25.13
N TYR A 18 1.49 0.51 25.42
CA TYR A 18 2.09 0.39 26.74
C TYR A 18 1.30 1.17 27.79
N ASP A 19 0.99 2.45 27.49
CA ASP A 19 0.29 3.33 28.41
C ASP A 19 -1.17 2.90 28.63
N ALA A 20 -1.86 2.47 27.58
CA ALA A 20 -3.19 1.90 27.66
C ALA A 20 -3.23 0.65 28.56
N TRP A 21 -2.22 -0.19 28.44
CA TRP A 21 -2.09 -1.40 29.26
C TRP A 21 -1.83 -1.08 30.75
N ALA A 22 -0.94 -0.10 30.99
CA ALA A 22 -0.60 0.36 32.33
C ALA A 22 -1.81 1.01 33.04
N ALA A 23 -2.66 1.72 32.30
CA ALA A 23 -3.82 2.42 32.83
C ALA A 23 -4.96 1.48 33.29
N LYS A 24 -4.97 0.21 32.85
CA LYS A 24 -5.98 -0.82 33.19
C LYS A 24 -7.42 -0.35 32.95
N ILE A 25 -7.64 0.43 31.92
CA ILE A 25 -8.97 0.92 31.53
C ILE A 25 -9.75 -0.24 30.89
N PRO A 26 -11.05 -0.42 31.23
CA PRO A 26 -11.89 -1.41 30.53
C PRO A 26 -11.99 -1.14 29.03
N ASP A 27 -11.99 -2.21 28.20
CA ASP A 27 -11.96 -2.11 26.74
C ASP A 27 -13.15 -1.37 26.16
N ASP A 28 -14.32 -1.47 26.78
CA ASP A 28 -15.54 -0.76 26.40
C ASP A 28 -15.45 0.78 26.56
N ARG A 29 -14.42 1.26 27.25
CA ARG A 29 -14.17 2.68 27.52
C ARG A 29 -12.88 3.20 26.92
N LEU A 30 -12.07 2.35 26.32
CA LEU A 30 -10.78 2.67 25.75
C LEU A 30 -10.81 2.57 24.23
N HIS A 31 -10.24 3.56 23.55
CA HIS A 31 -10.00 3.56 22.12
C HIS A 31 -8.59 4.10 21.86
N LEU A 32 -7.91 3.57 20.84
CA LEU A 32 -6.59 4.01 20.43
C LEU A 32 -6.62 4.40 18.96
N MET A 33 -6.08 5.57 18.63
CA MET A 33 -6.03 6.07 17.26
C MET A 33 -4.80 6.95 17.04
N THR A 34 -4.50 7.22 15.77
CA THR A 34 -3.43 8.15 15.39
C THR A 34 -3.93 9.59 15.38
N GLU A 35 -3.02 10.57 15.55
CA GLU A 35 -3.33 11.98 15.55
C GLU A 35 -3.95 12.48 14.24
N GLN A 36 -3.69 11.79 13.12
CA GLN A 36 -4.17 12.20 11.80
C GLN A 36 -5.69 12.04 11.61
N GLU A 37 -6.34 11.30 12.50
CA GLU A 37 -7.75 10.89 12.40
C GLU A 37 -8.70 11.69 13.29
N MET A 38 -8.31 12.89 13.74
CA MET A 38 -9.05 13.66 14.74
C MET A 38 -10.43 14.14 14.24
N ASN A 39 -11.42 13.26 14.39
CA ASN A 39 -12.82 13.66 14.45
C ASN A 39 -13.25 13.70 15.92
N PHE A 40 -13.25 14.89 16.52
CA PHE A 40 -13.61 15.05 17.92
C PHE A 40 -15.07 14.62 18.17
N SER A 41 -15.24 13.59 18.98
CA SER A 41 -16.55 13.13 19.42
C SER A 41 -16.92 13.78 20.77
N LEU A 42 -18.17 14.23 20.90
CA LEU A 42 -18.71 14.69 22.17
C LEU A 42 -18.65 13.56 23.22
N PHE A 43 -18.33 13.90 24.47
CA PHE A 43 -18.22 12.96 25.60
C PHE A 43 -17.02 12.00 25.55
N THR A 44 -15.97 12.33 24.79
CA THR A 44 -14.74 11.58 24.74
C THR A 44 -13.58 12.41 25.32
N GLU A 45 -12.85 11.84 26.26
CA GLU A 45 -11.62 12.41 26.79
C GLU A 45 -10.45 11.96 25.91
N TYR A 46 -9.76 12.91 25.29
CA TYR A 46 -8.59 12.64 24.46
C TYR A 46 -7.32 12.82 25.26
N ARG A 47 -6.44 11.83 25.22
CA ARG A 47 -5.14 11.83 25.88
C ARG A 47 -4.05 11.70 24.85
N GLN A 48 -3.23 12.75 24.72
CA GLN A 48 -2.03 12.74 23.89
C GLN A 48 -0.97 11.81 24.51
N VAL A 49 -0.38 10.96 23.68
CA VAL A 49 0.71 10.06 24.07
C VAL A 49 1.99 10.51 23.37
N GLU A 50 2.94 10.99 24.16
CA GLU A 50 4.29 11.29 23.65
C GLU A 50 5.06 10.00 23.38
N THR A 51 5.70 9.91 22.20
CA THR A 51 6.47 8.75 21.79
C THR A 51 7.67 8.52 22.72
N ASP A 52 7.73 7.34 23.34
CA ASP A 52 8.80 6.90 24.24
C ASP A 52 9.46 5.61 23.70
N GLN A 53 10.71 5.74 23.28
CA GLN A 53 11.48 4.63 22.72
C GLN A 53 11.66 3.44 23.68
N GLU A 54 11.85 3.72 24.98
CA GLU A 54 12.01 2.63 25.96
C GLU A 54 10.73 1.81 26.11
N LYS A 55 9.57 2.48 26.17
CA LYS A 55 8.27 1.81 26.22
C LYS A 55 8.03 1.00 24.93
N ALA A 56 8.29 1.57 23.78
CA ALA A 56 8.14 0.90 22.49
C ALA A 56 9.01 -0.36 22.40
N VAL A 57 10.28 -0.27 22.79
CA VAL A 57 11.20 -1.43 22.81
C VAL A 57 10.73 -2.49 23.80
N LYS A 58 10.19 -2.11 24.97
CA LYS A 58 9.63 -3.06 25.95
C LYS A 58 8.45 -3.83 25.36
N VAL A 59 7.54 -3.15 24.65
CA VAL A 59 6.40 -3.80 23.97
C VAL A 59 6.90 -4.75 22.88
N ALA A 60 7.75 -4.28 21.97
CA ALA A 60 8.33 -5.09 20.91
C ALA A 60 9.01 -6.37 21.43
N ARG A 61 9.81 -6.24 22.51
CA ARG A 61 10.45 -7.37 23.17
C ARG A 61 9.42 -8.33 23.78
N SER A 62 8.41 -7.78 24.45
CA SER A 62 7.35 -8.59 25.07
C SER A 62 6.56 -9.40 24.05
N ILE A 63 6.25 -8.84 22.90
CA ILE A 63 5.59 -9.55 21.80
C ILE A 63 6.45 -10.73 21.34
N ARG A 64 7.72 -10.49 21.03
CA ARG A 64 8.65 -11.53 20.57
C ARG A 64 8.85 -12.66 21.57
N GLN A 65 8.94 -12.34 22.85
CA GLN A 65 9.24 -13.32 23.91
C GLN A 65 8.01 -14.09 24.39
N LYS A 66 6.85 -13.41 24.51
CA LYS A 66 5.65 -14.00 25.12
C LYS A 66 4.64 -14.51 24.10
N ILE A 67 4.69 -14.02 22.87
CA ILE A 67 3.81 -14.47 21.78
C ILE A 67 4.66 -15.23 20.77
N ALA A 68 5.24 -14.52 19.78
CA ALA A 68 6.15 -15.08 18.78
C ALA A 68 6.84 -13.95 17.99
N ASN A 69 7.98 -14.24 17.37
CA ASN A 69 8.62 -13.28 16.46
C ASN A 69 7.74 -13.00 15.23
N GLU A 70 6.99 -13.99 14.76
CA GLU A 70 6.03 -13.83 13.65
C GLU A 70 4.90 -12.86 14.01
N ALA A 71 4.36 -12.93 15.22
CA ALA A 71 3.38 -11.98 15.72
C ALA A 71 3.93 -10.55 15.74
N TYR A 72 5.21 -10.38 16.13
CA TYR A 72 5.86 -9.08 16.05
C TYR A 72 5.95 -8.55 14.62
N ILE A 73 6.32 -9.40 13.67
CA ILE A 73 6.39 -9.01 12.25
C ILE A 73 5.01 -8.57 11.74
N GLN A 74 3.96 -9.36 12.04
CA GLN A 74 2.60 -9.01 11.64
C GLN A 74 2.15 -7.68 12.24
N VAL A 75 2.40 -7.45 13.52
CA VAL A 75 2.06 -6.21 14.22
C VAL A 75 2.87 -5.02 13.68
N TYR A 76 4.17 -5.19 13.44
CA TYR A 76 5.01 -4.14 12.88
C TYR A 76 4.54 -3.72 11.47
N TYR A 77 4.22 -4.69 10.61
CA TYR A 77 3.66 -4.36 9.30
C TYR A 77 2.27 -3.72 9.42
N ALA A 78 1.40 -4.25 10.29
CA ALA A 78 0.08 -3.67 10.52
C ALA A 78 0.17 -2.20 11.00
N SER A 79 1.18 -1.85 11.82
CA SER A 79 1.39 -0.46 12.27
C SER A 79 1.75 0.51 11.14
N LEU A 80 2.31 -0.01 10.05
CA LEU A 80 2.63 0.77 8.84
C LEU A 80 1.44 0.92 7.88
N SER A 81 0.30 0.32 8.18
CA SER A 81 -0.93 0.46 7.39
C SER A 81 -1.47 1.89 7.42
N ASN A 82 -2.20 2.28 6.38
CA ASN A 82 -2.91 3.57 6.32
C ASN A 82 -4.39 3.45 6.79
N GLU A 83 -4.79 2.30 7.34
CA GLU A 83 -6.16 2.12 7.83
C GLU A 83 -6.32 2.77 9.22
N GLU A 84 -7.46 3.43 9.43
CA GLU A 84 -7.76 4.21 10.64
C GLU A 84 -7.83 3.35 11.90
N ASP A 85 -8.35 2.14 11.80
CA ASP A 85 -8.55 1.23 12.93
C ASP A 85 -7.32 0.43 13.35
N LYS A 86 -6.15 0.68 12.73
CA LYS A 86 -4.95 -0.13 12.93
C LYS A 86 -4.48 -0.21 14.38
N VAL A 87 -4.51 0.92 15.09
CA VAL A 87 -3.97 0.99 16.47
C VAL A 87 -4.84 0.17 17.41
N ASP A 88 -6.15 0.32 17.28
CA ASP A 88 -7.14 -0.39 18.07
C ASP A 88 -7.14 -1.91 17.76
N ALA A 89 -7.08 -2.25 16.48
CA ALA A 89 -6.95 -3.64 16.03
C ALA A 89 -5.69 -4.32 16.59
N ILE A 90 -4.53 -3.64 16.56
CA ILE A 90 -3.28 -4.14 17.12
C ILE A 90 -3.40 -4.33 18.65
N TYR A 91 -3.97 -3.36 19.36
CA TYR A 91 -4.17 -3.46 20.81
C TYR A 91 -4.98 -4.70 21.18
N HIS A 92 -6.13 -4.90 20.55
CA HIS A 92 -7.00 -6.04 20.81
C HIS A 92 -6.38 -7.38 20.39
N PHE A 93 -5.64 -7.42 19.28
CA PHE A 93 -4.85 -8.58 18.87
C PHE A 93 -3.81 -8.96 19.93
N LEU A 94 -3.06 -7.99 20.44
CA LEU A 94 -2.04 -8.23 21.46
C LEU A 94 -2.63 -8.74 22.77
N LYS A 95 -3.83 -8.29 23.16
CA LYS A 95 -4.54 -8.86 24.33
C LYS A 95 -4.79 -10.34 24.16
N GLN A 96 -5.24 -10.77 22.99
CA GLN A 96 -5.42 -12.20 22.71
C GLN A 96 -4.07 -12.93 22.64
N GLY A 97 -3.07 -12.30 22.02
CA GLY A 97 -1.72 -12.84 21.93
C GLY A 97 -1.09 -13.12 23.29
N PHE A 98 -1.19 -12.19 24.22
CA PHE A 98 -0.68 -12.41 25.58
C PHE A 98 -1.47 -13.45 26.38
N ARG A 99 -2.72 -13.71 26.02
CA ARG A 99 -3.54 -14.76 26.63
C ARG A 99 -3.24 -16.16 26.08
N TYR A 100 -3.08 -16.28 24.75
CA TYR A 100 -2.98 -17.57 24.07
C TYR A 100 -1.56 -17.91 23.58
N GLY A 101 -0.60 -16.98 23.72
CA GLY A 101 0.75 -17.14 23.19
C GLY A 101 0.76 -17.26 21.67
N ALA A 102 1.71 -18.01 21.13
CA ALA A 102 1.87 -18.20 19.68
C ALA A 102 0.62 -18.77 18.95
N ARG A 103 -0.24 -19.48 19.68
CA ARG A 103 -1.48 -20.05 19.11
C ARG A 103 -2.44 -19.01 18.55
N VAL A 104 -2.32 -17.75 18.98
CA VAL A 104 -3.15 -16.65 18.46
C VAL A 104 -3.04 -16.52 16.95
N LEU A 105 -1.88 -16.82 16.37
CA LEU A 105 -1.64 -16.71 14.92
C LEU A 105 -2.54 -17.64 14.09
N ASP A 106 -2.94 -18.78 14.66
CA ASP A 106 -3.80 -19.77 14.00
C ASP A 106 -5.31 -19.53 14.29
N MET A 107 -5.64 -18.56 15.15
CA MET A 107 -7.02 -18.32 15.61
C MET A 107 -7.78 -17.41 14.65
N HIS A 108 -7.84 -17.76 13.37
CA HIS A 108 -8.54 -16.99 12.33
C HIS A 108 -10.06 -16.85 12.54
N GLY A 109 -10.65 -17.52 13.51
CA GLY A 109 -12.03 -17.29 13.94
C GLY A 109 -12.23 -16.00 14.78
N LEU A 110 -11.15 -15.37 15.25
CA LEU A 110 -11.21 -14.13 16.02
C LEU A 110 -11.09 -12.92 15.08
N VAL A 111 -12.06 -12.00 15.17
CA VAL A 111 -12.11 -10.80 14.31
C VAL A 111 -10.81 -9.98 14.41
N GLN A 112 -10.26 -9.83 15.61
CA GLN A 112 -9.03 -9.08 15.87
C GLN A 112 -7.81 -9.71 15.19
N VAL A 113 -7.75 -11.06 15.15
CA VAL A 113 -6.67 -11.79 14.47
C VAL A 113 -6.77 -11.63 12.96
N CYS A 114 -7.98 -11.81 12.40
CA CYS A 114 -8.22 -11.59 10.98
C CYS A 114 -7.87 -10.16 10.58
N ARG A 115 -8.29 -9.16 11.37
CA ARG A 115 -8.05 -7.76 11.03
C ARG A 115 -6.56 -7.42 10.97
N VAL A 116 -5.77 -7.80 11.99
CA VAL A 116 -4.31 -7.57 11.97
C VAL A 116 -3.65 -8.32 10.80
N TYR A 117 -4.10 -9.52 10.49
CA TYR A 117 -3.60 -10.27 9.35
C TYR A 117 -3.93 -9.59 7.99
N GLU A 118 -5.11 -8.99 7.85
CA GLU A 118 -5.48 -8.20 6.67
C GLU A 118 -4.59 -6.96 6.51
N LEU A 119 -4.37 -6.21 7.60
CA LEU A 119 -3.46 -5.06 7.63
C LEU A 119 -2.04 -5.45 7.23
N TYR A 120 -1.51 -6.52 7.84
CA TYR A 120 -0.22 -7.09 7.50
C TYR A 120 -0.13 -7.45 6.02
N ARG A 121 -1.12 -8.17 5.48
CA ARG A 121 -1.15 -8.57 4.06
C ARG A 121 -1.21 -7.37 3.13
N SER A 122 -1.99 -6.35 3.45
CA SER A 122 -2.09 -5.12 2.66
C SER A 122 -0.72 -4.48 2.49
N VAL A 123 -0.01 -4.24 3.62
CA VAL A 123 1.34 -3.64 3.63
C VAL A 123 2.36 -4.55 2.95
N SER A 124 2.35 -5.85 3.27
CA SER A 124 3.30 -6.82 2.72
C SER A 124 3.19 -6.94 1.19
N ASN A 125 1.96 -7.04 0.67
CA ASN A 125 1.70 -7.15 -0.76
C ASN A 125 2.11 -5.86 -1.50
N GLU A 126 1.84 -4.69 -0.92
CA GLU A 126 2.25 -3.41 -1.51
C GLU A 126 3.77 -3.26 -1.50
N ASN A 127 4.42 -3.58 -0.38
CA ASN A 127 5.87 -3.59 -0.27
C ASN A 127 6.53 -4.52 -1.32
N GLN A 128 6.00 -5.74 -1.48
CA GLN A 128 6.50 -6.68 -2.49
C GLN A 128 6.42 -6.11 -3.92
N LYS A 129 5.34 -5.40 -4.25
CA LYS A 129 5.19 -4.73 -5.54
C LYS A 129 6.20 -3.61 -5.71
N TYR A 130 6.35 -2.73 -4.72
CA TYR A 130 7.31 -1.62 -4.80
C TYR A 130 8.76 -2.10 -4.89
N ARG A 131 9.14 -3.21 -4.28
CA ARG A 131 10.47 -3.80 -4.48
C ARG A 131 10.81 -4.07 -5.96
N GLY A 132 9.80 -4.39 -6.77
CA GLY A 132 9.95 -4.61 -8.21
C GLY A 132 9.75 -3.35 -9.06
N PHE A 133 8.99 -2.37 -8.57
CA PHE A 133 8.54 -1.23 -9.35
C PHE A 133 9.29 0.07 -9.08
N VAL A 134 10.01 0.18 -7.98
CA VAL A 134 10.85 1.36 -7.69
C VAL A 134 11.91 1.52 -8.78
N ARG A 135 12.02 2.74 -9.31
CA ARG A 135 13.06 3.13 -10.27
C ARG A 135 13.88 4.25 -9.69
N PHE A 136 15.19 4.05 -9.70
CA PHE A 136 16.15 5.04 -9.25
C PHE A 136 16.69 5.82 -10.44
N ALA A 137 16.69 7.15 -10.32
CA ALA A 137 17.37 8.05 -11.22
C ALA A 137 18.66 8.55 -10.58
N GLU A 138 19.68 8.71 -11.38
CA GLU A 138 20.93 9.30 -10.94
C GLU A 138 20.80 10.83 -10.92
N ILE A 139 20.97 11.42 -9.74
CA ILE A 139 20.88 12.86 -9.52
C ILE A 139 22.22 13.38 -9.06
N GLY A 140 22.69 14.47 -9.66
CA GLY A 140 23.89 15.16 -9.20
C GLY A 140 24.77 15.69 -10.32
N ARG A 141 25.79 16.45 -9.93
CA ARG A 141 26.80 17.05 -10.82
C ARG A 141 28.20 16.82 -10.26
N GLN A 142 29.20 16.81 -11.15
CA GLN A 142 30.62 16.89 -10.78
C GLN A 142 31.08 15.82 -9.77
N GLY A 143 30.73 14.55 -10.00
CA GLY A 143 31.28 13.42 -9.23
C GLY A 143 30.56 13.12 -7.91
N ARG A 144 29.57 13.90 -7.51
CA ARG A 144 28.68 13.57 -6.38
C ARG A 144 27.32 13.12 -6.92
N LYS A 145 27.16 11.82 -7.08
CA LYS A 145 25.94 11.19 -7.60
C LYS A 145 25.20 10.50 -6.47
N ILE A 146 23.88 10.64 -6.47
CA ILE A 146 22.97 10.02 -5.52
C ILE A 146 21.87 9.34 -6.34
N LEU A 147 21.50 8.15 -5.97
CA LEU A 147 20.36 7.45 -6.53
C LEU A 147 19.08 7.94 -5.84
N LEU A 148 18.19 8.57 -6.58
CA LEU A 148 16.93 9.09 -6.07
C LEU A 148 15.76 8.32 -6.67
N ALA A 149 14.87 7.81 -5.82
CA ALA A 149 13.61 7.21 -6.23
C ALA A 149 12.44 7.98 -5.62
N ARG A 150 11.34 8.03 -6.35
CA ARG A 150 10.07 8.58 -5.87
C ARG A 150 9.02 7.48 -5.89
N ILE A 151 8.17 7.47 -4.87
CA ILE A 151 7.07 6.53 -4.72
C ILE A 151 5.82 7.25 -4.22
N ARG A 152 4.66 6.62 -4.45
CA ARG A 152 3.37 7.09 -3.94
C ARG A 152 2.59 5.90 -3.39
N PRO A 153 3.01 5.33 -2.25
CA PRO A 153 2.36 4.18 -1.68
C PRO A 153 1.12 4.57 -0.87
N LYS A 154 0.16 3.64 -0.75
CA LYS A 154 -0.95 3.78 0.19
C LYS A 154 -0.46 3.68 1.64
N ASN A 155 0.38 2.68 1.91
CA ASN A 155 0.90 2.40 3.25
C ASN A 155 2.29 3.04 3.47
N GLN A 156 2.74 3.13 4.72
CA GLN A 156 4.07 3.66 5.06
C GLN A 156 5.17 2.65 4.73
N LEU A 157 5.69 2.66 3.51
CA LEU A 157 6.65 1.66 3.05
C LEU A 157 8.12 2.05 3.20
N LEU A 158 8.44 3.30 3.51
CA LEU A 158 9.82 3.78 3.55
C LEU A 158 10.75 2.95 4.46
N PRO A 159 10.35 2.54 5.68
CA PRO A 159 11.21 1.73 6.53
C PRO A 159 11.54 0.36 5.91
N LEU A 160 10.56 -0.26 5.24
CA LEU A 160 10.71 -1.59 4.63
C LEU A 160 11.52 -1.54 3.33
N LEU A 161 11.23 -0.55 2.47
CA LEU A 161 11.94 -0.36 1.21
C LEU A 161 13.36 0.14 1.44
N GLY A 162 13.53 1.07 2.39
CA GLY A 162 14.83 1.61 2.74
C GLY A 162 15.79 0.50 3.17
N GLN A 163 15.37 -0.37 4.08
CA GLN A 163 16.18 -1.52 4.50
C GLN A 163 16.48 -2.47 3.32
N HIS A 164 15.46 -2.81 2.51
CA HIS A 164 15.64 -3.69 1.36
C HIS A 164 16.68 -3.16 0.35
N PHE A 165 16.63 -1.85 0.04
CA PHE A 165 17.56 -1.26 -0.91
C PHE A 165 18.94 -0.99 -0.28
N ALA A 166 19.02 -0.75 1.03
CA ALA A 166 20.31 -0.69 1.75
C ALA A 166 21.06 -2.02 1.63
N ASP A 167 20.38 -3.15 1.83
CA ASP A 167 20.97 -4.48 1.65
C ASP A 167 21.41 -4.73 0.20
N ARG A 168 20.69 -4.18 -0.79
CA ARG A 168 20.96 -4.39 -2.21
C ARG A 168 22.09 -3.51 -2.76
N PHE A 169 22.11 -2.24 -2.37
CA PHE A 169 23.06 -1.25 -2.90
C PHE A 169 24.34 -1.13 -2.06
N GLY A 170 24.32 -1.68 -0.85
CA GLY A 170 25.48 -1.69 0.02
C GLY A 170 25.97 -0.29 0.39
N ARG A 171 27.05 0.18 -0.29
CA ARG A 171 27.68 1.48 0.01
C ARG A 171 27.18 2.65 -0.84
N GLU A 172 26.29 2.41 -1.78
CA GLU A 172 25.79 3.49 -2.62
C GLU A 172 24.91 4.45 -1.82
N ASN A 173 25.07 5.74 -2.07
CA ASN A 173 24.20 6.75 -1.49
C ASN A 173 22.87 6.78 -2.26
N PHE A 174 21.77 6.59 -1.56
CA PHE A 174 20.46 6.68 -2.19
C PHE A 174 19.41 7.35 -1.29
N ALA A 175 18.35 7.83 -1.91
CA ALA A 175 17.17 8.32 -1.22
C ALA A 175 15.90 7.77 -1.89
N ILE A 176 14.90 7.46 -1.07
CA ILE A 176 13.55 7.09 -1.52
C ILE A 176 12.58 8.11 -0.92
N ILE A 177 11.84 8.81 -1.76
CA ILE A 177 10.89 9.84 -1.35
C ILE A 177 9.45 9.33 -1.51
N ASP A 178 8.70 9.40 -0.42
CA ASP A 178 7.25 9.19 -0.41
C ASP A 178 6.56 10.53 -0.61
N ASP A 179 5.99 10.71 -1.78
CA ASP A 179 5.35 11.96 -2.19
C ASP A 179 4.07 12.26 -1.40
N GLU A 180 3.32 11.24 -0.98
CA GLU A 180 2.07 11.42 -0.24
C GLU A 180 2.31 11.98 1.16
N ARG A 181 3.40 11.52 1.80
CA ARG A 181 3.73 11.89 3.18
C ARG A 181 4.78 12.98 3.30
N ALA A 182 5.35 13.43 2.17
CA ALA A 182 6.49 14.34 2.13
C ALA A 182 7.64 13.86 3.04
N MET A 183 7.94 12.57 2.98
CA MET A 183 8.96 11.89 3.78
C MET A 183 10.02 11.27 2.87
N GLY A 184 11.25 11.25 3.34
CA GLY A 184 12.36 10.60 2.66
C GLY A 184 13.10 9.61 3.55
N TYR A 185 13.48 8.47 2.99
CA TYR A 185 14.50 7.59 3.55
C TYR A 185 15.81 7.87 2.85
N PHE A 186 16.82 8.21 3.63
CA PHE A 186 18.17 8.56 3.16
C PHE A 186 19.15 7.50 3.63
N HIS A 187 19.99 7.02 2.71
CA HIS A 187 21.03 6.04 2.98
C HIS A 187 22.39 6.58 2.52
N GLY A 188 23.39 6.49 3.40
CA GLY A 188 24.77 6.87 3.20
C GLY A 188 25.64 6.24 4.27
N GLU A 189 26.47 7.03 4.94
CA GLU A 189 27.22 6.56 6.13
C GLU A 189 26.27 6.12 7.26
N THR A 190 25.14 6.82 7.38
CA THR A 190 24.03 6.49 8.29
C THR A 190 22.74 6.47 7.50
N ALA A 191 21.76 5.72 8.00
CA ALA A 191 20.40 5.69 7.43
C ALA A 191 19.41 6.38 8.36
N PHE A 192 18.56 7.25 7.80
CA PHE A 192 17.54 7.97 8.56
C PHE A 192 16.31 8.31 7.74
N LEU A 193 15.20 8.55 8.44
CA LEU A 193 13.96 9.09 7.88
C LEU A 193 13.86 10.58 8.22
N SER A 194 13.39 11.40 7.28
CA SER A 194 13.16 12.82 7.51
C SER A 194 12.03 13.36 6.65
N LYS A 195 11.36 14.40 7.13
CA LYS A 195 10.46 15.20 6.28
C LYS A 195 11.29 15.91 5.20
N VAL A 196 10.68 16.06 4.02
CA VAL A 196 11.33 16.68 2.87
C VAL A 196 10.51 17.85 2.33
N ASP A 197 11.21 18.85 1.78
CA ASP A 197 10.58 19.90 0.99
C ASP A 197 10.35 19.40 -0.43
N MET A 198 9.10 19.11 -0.77
CA MET A 198 8.72 18.59 -2.08
C MET A 198 9.09 19.54 -3.23
N ALA A 199 9.09 20.85 -3.00
CA ALA A 199 9.51 21.81 -4.02
C ALA A 199 11.00 21.71 -4.33
N GLN A 200 11.83 21.34 -3.35
CA GLN A 200 13.25 21.04 -3.58
C GLN A 200 13.43 19.71 -4.32
N ILE A 201 12.68 18.68 -3.93
CA ILE A 201 12.71 17.37 -4.59
C ILE A 201 12.30 17.50 -6.06
N ASP A 202 11.24 18.25 -6.37
CA ASP A 202 10.79 18.48 -7.75
C ASP A 202 11.84 19.19 -8.60
N ARG A 203 12.52 20.21 -8.06
CA ARG A 203 13.62 20.90 -8.72
C ARG A 203 14.80 19.97 -9.03
N LEU A 204 15.18 19.13 -8.07
CA LEU A 204 16.25 18.13 -8.24
C LEU A 204 15.86 17.11 -9.30
N TRP A 205 14.63 16.59 -9.24
CA TRP A 205 14.12 15.58 -10.17
C TRP A 205 14.07 16.06 -11.60
N GLN A 206 13.67 17.32 -11.82
CA GLN A 206 13.55 17.90 -13.17
C GLN A 206 14.87 18.45 -13.72
N GLY A 207 15.71 19.02 -12.86
CA GLY A 207 16.87 19.79 -13.29
C GLY A 207 18.21 19.05 -13.31
N GLN A 208 18.36 17.96 -12.59
CA GLN A 208 19.64 17.28 -12.41
C GLN A 208 19.62 15.77 -12.71
N ARG A 209 18.52 15.29 -13.25
CA ARG A 209 18.33 13.89 -13.59
C ARG A 209 19.07 13.55 -14.87
N ASP A 210 19.86 12.49 -14.85
CA ASP A 210 20.47 11.94 -16.05
C ASP A 210 19.43 11.06 -16.77
N THR A 211 19.01 11.48 -17.95
CA THR A 211 17.99 10.78 -18.74
C THR A 211 18.57 9.81 -19.76
N ALA A 212 19.88 9.79 -19.97
CA ALA A 212 20.49 8.98 -21.03
C ALA A 212 20.20 7.47 -20.85
N TYR A 213 20.32 6.97 -19.62
CA TYR A 213 20.01 5.57 -19.31
C TYR A 213 18.52 5.26 -19.42
N GLU A 214 17.67 6.22 -19.12
CA GLU A 214 16.22 6.07 -19.22
C GLU A 214 15.76 5.97 -20.66
N GLU A 215 16.31 6.81 -21.54
CA GLU A 215 16.04 6.77 -22.97
C GLU A 215 16.51 5.45 -23.59
N LEU A 216 17.70 4.98 -23.17
CA LEU A 216 18.23 3.69 -23.59
C LEU A 216 17.32 2.54 -23.11
N PHE A 217 16.91 2.57 -21.86
CA PHE A 217 16.00 1.56 -21.31
C PHE A 217 14.63 1.55 -21.98
N GLN A 218 14.05 2.73 -22.26
CA GLN A 218 12.81 2.85 -23.02
C GLN A 218 12.94 2.26 -24.43
N THR A 219 14.05 2.57 -25.11
CA THR A 219 14.34 2.04 -26.44
C THR A 219 14.46 0.53 -26.42
N PHE A 220 15.21 -0.01 -25.46
CA PHE A 220 15.32 -1.46 -25.24
C PHE A 220 13.95 -2.09 -24.98
N PHE A 221 13.18 -1.54 -24.03
CA PHE A 221 11.85 -2.04 -23.68
C PHE A 221 10.89 -2.10 -24.88
N ARG A 222 10.90 -1.06 -25.73
CA ARG A 222 10.11 -1.03 -26.96
C ARG A 222 10.60 -2.02 -28.02
N SER A 223 11.91 -2.23 -28.12
CA SER A 223 12.51 -3.12 -29.14
C SER A 223 12.24 -4.61 -28.87
N ILE A 224 12.12 -5.00 -27.59
CA ILE A 224 11.84 -6.40 -27.19
C ILE A 224 10.34 -6.68 -27.06
N ALA A 225 9.48 -5.67 -27.14
CA ALA A 225 8.04 -5.84 -27.04
C ALA A 225 7.48 -6.60 -28.27
N ILE A 226 6.77 -7.68 -28.00
CA ILE A 226 6.09 -8.49 -29.04
C ILE A 226 4.64 -8.06 -29.07
N LYS A 227 4.23 -7.33 -30.12
CA LYS A 227 2.89 -6.75 -30.26
C LYS A 227 1.76 -7.77 -30.13
N GLU A 228 1.96 -8.97 -30.68
CA GLU A 228 0.99 -10.08 -30.65
C GLU A 228 0.77 -10.64 -29.23
N ARG A 229 1.66 -10.33 -28.28
CA ARG A 229 1.58 -10.75 -26.87
C ARG A 229 1.10 -9.62 -25.95
N GLU A 230 0.79 -8.45 -26.49
CA GLU A 230 0.27 -7.34 -25.69
C GLU A 230 -1.08 -7.71 -25.07
N ASN A 231 -1.14 -7.67 -23.75
CA ASN A 231 -2.35 -7.91 -22.99
C ASN A 231 -2.49 -6.85 -21.88
N TYR A 232 -3.21 -5.80 -22.18
CA TYR A 232 -3.40 -4.66 -21.28
C TYR A 232 -4.14 -5.03 -19.99
N VAL A 233 -5.06 -6.00 -20.02
CA VAL A 233 -5.78 -6.47 -18.84
C VAL A 233 -4.80 -7.17 -17.88
N CYS A 234 -3.99 -8.09 -18.40
CA CYS A 234 -2.95 -8.75 -17.63
C CYS A 234 -1.94 -7.74 -17.08
N GLN A 235 -1.49 -6.81 -17.91
CA GLN A 235 -0.54 -5.78 -17.52
C GLN A 235 -1.08 -4.90 -16.37
N ARG A 236 -2.36 -4.52 -16.38
CA ARG A 236 -2.99 -3.75 -15.30
C ARG A 236 -3.16 -4.56 -14.01
N THR A 237 -3.40 -5.85 -14.13
CA THR A 237 -3.51 -6.74 -12.96
C THR A 237 -2.16 -6.92 -12.29
N MET A 238 -1.11 -7.15 -13.08
CA MET A 238 0.25 -7.39 -12.55
C MET A 238 0.94 -6.09 -12.10
N CYS A 239 0.79 -5.01 -12.86
CA CYS A 239 1.32 -3.68 -12.55
C CYS A 239 0.19 -2.64 -12.66
N PRO A 240 -0.60 -2.43 -11.59
CA PRO A 240 -1.66 -1.42 -11.56
C PRO A 240 -1.16 -0.01 -11.86
N ILE A 241 -2.01 0.83 -12.46
CA ILE A 241 -1.68 2.18 -12.94
C ILE A 241 -1.03 3.04 -11.85
N ARG A 242 -1.50 2.95 -10.61
CA ARG A 242 -0.98 3.71 -9.46
C ARG A 242 0.51 3.51 -9.17
N TYR A 243 1.13 2.41 -9.65
CA TYR A 243 2.56 2.15 -9.48
C TYR A 243 3.42 2.72 -10.61
N ARG A 244 2.80 3.20 -11.72
CA ARG A 244 3.48 3.56 -12.97
C ARG A 244 4.00 4.99 -13.00
N ASP A 245 3.62 5.82 -12.05
CA ASP A 245 3.90 7.27 -12.05
C ASP A 245 5.38 7.61 -12.24
N TYR A 246 6.26 6.80 -11.64
CA TYR A 246 7.72 6.98 -11.72
C TYR A 246 8.43 5.86 -12.47
N MET A 247 7.69 5.01 -13.17
CA MET A 247 8.26 3.95 -14.00
C MET A 247 8.55 4.48 -15.40
N VAL A 248 9.83 4.50 -15.75
CA VAL A 248 10.35 5.07 -17.01
C VAL A 248 9.74 4.42 -18.25
N GLU A 249 9.48 3.10 -18.18
CA GLU A 249 8.89 2.32 -19.26
C GLU A 249 7.45 2.71 -19.62
N PHE A 250 6.77 3.42 -18.72
CA PHE A 250 5.40 3.91 -18.91
C PHE A 250 5.33 5.43 -19.14
N SER A 251 6.45 6.16 -19.04
CA SER A 251 6.45 7.58 -19.32
C SER A 251 6.11 7.84 -20.78
N GLY A 252 5.10 8.69 -21.03
CA GLY A 252 4.58 8.99 -22.37
C GLY A 252 3.40 8.12 -22.84
N ARG A 253 3.02 7.06 -22.12
CA ARG A 253 1.88 6.19 -22.49
C ARG A 253 0.53 6.61 -21.88
N LYS A 254 0.51 7.54 -20.92
CA LYS A 254 -0.74 7.96 -20.25
C LYS A 254 -1.80 8.50 -21.23
N ALA A 255 -1.39 9.22 -22.26
CA ALA A 255 -2.30 9.79 -23.25
C ALA A 255 -2.88 8.73 -24.23
N ASP A 256 -2.08 7.72 -24.58
CA ASP A 256 -2.50 6.69 -25.52
C ASP A 256 -3.46 5.67 -24.89
N GLU A 257 -3.28 5.38 -23.60
CA GLU A 257 -4.14 4.44 -22.86
C GLU A 257 -5.54 5.01 -22.61
N GLU A 258 -5.67 6.31 -22.32
CA GLU A 258 -6.96 6.98 -22.18
C GLU A 258 -7.74 7.02 -23.50
N THR A 259 -7.05 7.24 -24.62
CA THR A 259 -7.65 7.27 -25.95
C THR A 259 -8.13 5.88 -26.37
N GLN A 260 -7.37 4.81 -26.08
CA GLN A 260 -7.78 3.43 -26.38
C GLN A 260 -8.94 2.93 -25.50
N MET A 261 -9.04 3.42 -24.25
CA MET A 261 -10.19 3.12 -23.39
C MET A 261 -11.49 3.76 -23.91
N ALA A 262 -11.41 4.97 -24.42
CA ALA A 262 -12.56 5.65 -25.04
C ALA A 262 -13.00 4.92 -26.32
N GLY A 263 -12.06 4.47 -27.15
CA GLY A 263 -12.34 3.71 -28.38
C GLY A 263 -12.91 2.31 -28.09
N GLY A 264 -12.40 1.59 -27.07
CA GLY A 264 -12.93 0.28 -26.69
C GLY A 264 -14.33 0.31 -26.09
N ARG A 265 -14.70 1.37 -25.38
CA ARG A 265 -16.08 1.57 -24.89
C ARG A 265 -17.06 1.85 -26.01
N LEU A 266 -16.67 2.57 -27.04
CA LEU A 266 -17.49 2.83 -28.22
C LEU A 266 -17.76 1.56 -29.04
N GLN A 267 -16.80 0.66 -29.18
CA GLN A 267 -17.00 -0.62 -29.87
C GLN A 267 -17.91 -1.58 -29.11
N ILE A 268 -17.86 -1.63 -27.77
CA ILE A 268 -18.76 -2.48 -26.95
C ILE A 268 -20.20 -1.96 -26.98
N VAL A 269 -20.41 -0.65 -27.06
CA VAL A 269 -21.75 -0.05 -27.17
C VAL A 269 -22.29 -0.20 -28.61
N GLY A 270 -21.46 -0.13 -29.65
CA GLY A 270 -21.84 -0.38 -31.03
C GLY A 270 -22.34 -1.82 -31.28
N ASN A 271 -21.66 -2.82 -30.76
CA ASN A 271 -22.07 -4.22 -30.92
C ASN A 271 -23.30 -4.62 -30.10
N ARG A 272 -23.75 -3.82 -29.12
CA ARG A 272 -25.00 -4.07 -28.36
C ARG A 272 -26.24 -3.49 -29.06
N THR A 273 -26.07 -2.53 -29.96
CA THR A 273 -27.19 -1.93 -30.68
C THR A 273 -27.52 -2.64 -32.00
N GLU A 274 -26.61 -3.43 -32.56
CA GLU A 274 -26.87 -4.21 -33.78
C GLU A 274 -27.52 -5.58 -33.55
N SER A 275 -27.61 -6.07 -32.30
CA SER A 275 -28.24 -7.36 -31.98
C SER A 275 -29.73 -7.25 -31.56
N MET A 276 -30.32 -6.04 -31.60
CA MET A 276 -31.74 -5.80 -31.29
C MET A 276 -32.56 -5.26 -32.46
N GLY A 277 -32.36 -5.79 -33.62
CA GLY A 277 -33.17 -5.33 -34.78
C GLY A 277 -33.18 -6.33 -35.91
N THR A 278 -33.96 -7.40 -35.82
CA THR A 278 -34.75 -8.05 -36.86
C THR A 278 -35.31 -9.36 -36.36
N GLY A 279 -36.53 -9.36 -36.01
CA GLY A 279 -37.32 -10.54 -35.63
C GLY A 279 -38.78 -10.23 -35.52
N THR A 280 -39.38 -9.72 -36.64
CA THR A 280 -40.83 -9.56 -36.67
C THR A 280 -41.39 -10.41 -37.81
N LYS A 281 -42.39 -11.24 -37.40
CA LYS A 281 -43.47 -11.84 -38.17
C LYS A 281 -43.15 -13.02 -39.10
N GLN A 282 -43.69 -14.17 -38.71
CA GLN A 282 -44.76 -14.76 -39.52
C GLN A 282 -45.66 -15.63 -38.61
N MET A 283 -46.91 -15.14 -38.44
CA MET A 283 -48.03 -15.92 -38.04
C MET A 283 -48.44 -16.83 -39.21
N GLY A 284 -48.51 -18.11 -38.99
CA GLY A 284 -49.08 -19.11 -39.88
C GLY A 284 -50.02 -19.99 -39.10
N SER A 285 -51.30 -19.70 -39.18
CA SER A 285 -52.43 -20.50 -38.72
C SER A 285 -52.45 -21.88 -39.41
N HIS A 286 -52.54 -22.97 -38.67
CA HIS A 286 -53.23 -24.18 -39.18
C HIS A 286 -53.99 -24.89 -38.08
N LYS A 287 -55.18 -25.24 -38.52
CA LYS A 287 -56.37 -25.81 -37.93
C LYS A 287 -56.16 -27.16 -37.20
N ILE A 288 -57.03 -27.28 -36.25
CA ILE A 288 -57.55 -28.42 -35.53
C ILE A 288 -58.07 -29.49 -36.48
N GLN A 289 -57.83 -30.74 -36.19
CA GLN A 289 -58.69 -31.96 -36.33
C GLN A 289 -57.95 -33.06 -35.56
N GLY A 290 -58.41 -33.58 -34.54
CA GLY A 290 -59.42 -34.46 -34.09
C GLY A 290 -59.35 -35.85 -34.66
N GLU A 291 -59.03 -36.85 -33.79
CA GLU A 291 -59.77 -38.16 -33.73
C GLU A 291 -58.94 -39.17 -32.90
N HIS A 292 -59.54 -39.61 -31.87
CA HIS A 292 -59.89 -40.89 -31.33
C HIS A 292 -59.12 -42.18 -31.78
N LYS A 293 -58.96 -43.01 -30.73
CA LYS A 293 -58.91 -44.51 -30.63
C LYS A 293 -57.49 -45.01 -30.43
N ALA A 294 -57.28 -45.66 -29.38
CA ALA A 294 -57.65 -46.83 -28.65
C ALA A 294 -56.72 -46.97 -27.43
#